data_1566d16ad464f4a32f03263585f0c46f
#
_entry.id   1566d16ad464f4a32f03263585f0c46f
#
_cell.length_a   1.000
_cell.length_b   1.000
_cell.length_c   1.000
_cell.angle_alpha   90.00
_cell.angle_beta   90.00
_cell.angle_gamma   90.00
#
_symmetry.space_group_name_H-M   'P 1'
#
loop_
_entity.id
_entity.type
_entity.pdbx_description
1 polymer ?
#
loop_
_entity_poly.entity_id
_entity_poly.type
_entity_poly.pdbx_seq_one_letter_code
_entity_poly.pdbx_strand_id
1 'polypeptide(L)'
;MNVSIEIGLLVSAFLIFCSILMSKTGYRFGIPTLLMFLLAGMLFGTDGLGIQFDDVSVAQHIGMVALCIIPFTGGMDTKMEDIRPVLSPGVMLATSGVFLTTLFCGLFVYWVSGWQLHTGVGFTLIGSLLLAATMSSTDSASVFNILRSQQINLKHNLKPMLELESGSNDPMAYLLTIILIQCLQAGGVSGWEILWSFLLQFVVGIAGGYLLGRLSVWLINRVGLKNAELYSIMVLCFIFIIYCSVYLLKGNGYLAVYIAGMVIGNSRLFKKKEIGTFLDGMTWLLQIVMFLMLGLLVNPHEMLPVMLTAVLVSVFMTFVARPLSIWLSLLPFGRKITNKSKLFISWVGIRGAAPIIFATYPVMAQVDGASQIFNIVFFVTLISLLFQGMSLSWVARKLGLTEPLPEKEDNFGIELTEDVGSTLREVLCTEELLQRGRHIRELSLPEGTLVIMIKRGDRYIVPNGSLELMLGDRLLFMQHGCQHFIETLLGICAAIAFEQAARI
;
A
#
# COMPACT_ATOMS: atom_id res chain seq x y z
N MET A 1 -0.39 38.40 -8.86
CA MET A 1 0.93 38.44 -9.52
C MET A 1 0.99 37.26 -10.49
N ASN A 2 1.13 37.51 -11.80
CA ASN A 2 1.42 36.40 -12.71
C ASN A 2 2.82 35.90 -12.40
N VAL A 3 2.89 34.82 -11.60
CA VAL A 3 4.15 34.09 -11.35
C VAL A 3 4.60 33.54 -12.70
N SER A 4 5.81 33.89 -13.15
CA SER A 4 6.32 33.31 -14.38
C SER A 4 6.44 31.79 -14.22
N ILE A 5 6.25 31.04 -15.31
CA ILE A 5 6.32 29.55 -15.28
C ILE A 5 7.64 29.08 -14.70
N GLU A 6 8.73 29.81 -14.97
CA GLU A 6 10.09 29.52 -14.46
C GLU A 6 10.16 29.58 -12.94
N ILE A 7 9.54 30.61 -12.34
CA ILE A 7 9.48 30.75 -10.87
C ILE A 7 8.63 29.61 -10.27
N GLY A 8 7.52 29.27 -10.89
CA GLY A 8 6.68 28.15 -10.47
C GLY A 8 7.45 26.81 -10.50
N LEU A 9 8.19 26.55 -11.57
CA LEU A 9 9.03 25.34 -11.67
C LEU A 9 10.15 25.34 -10.64
N LEU A 10 10.83 26.49 -10.42
CA LEU A 10 11.90 26.62 -9.43
C LEU A 10 11.36 26.33 -8.01
N VAL A 11 10.22 26.94 -7.65
CA VAL A 11 9.59 26.74 -6.35
C VAL A 11 9.19 25.29 -6.16
N SER A 12 8.53 24.67 -7.15
CA SER A 12 8.13 23.26 -7.07
C SER A 12 9.31 22.31 -6.91
N ALA A 13 10.37 22.51 -7.70
CA ALA A 13 11.60 21.72 -7.59
C ALA A 13 12.27 21.89 -6.21
N PHE A 14 12.33 23.12 -5.71
CA PHE A 14 12.89 23.42 -4.39
C PHE A 14 12.07 22.80 -3.26
N LEU A 15 10.74 22.85 -3.34
CA LEU A 15 9.85 22.24 -2.37
C LEU A 15 10.03 20.71 -2.31
N ILE A 16 10.07 20.03 -3.46
CA ILE A 16 10.33 18.59 -3.54
C ILE A 16 11.68 18.25 -2.95
N PHE A 17 12.74 19.01 -3.30
CA PHE A 17 14.09 18.82 -2.79
C PHE A 17 14.15 18.97 -1.26
N CYS A 18 13.57 20.05 -0.72
CA CYS A 18 13.49 20.26 0.73
C CYS A 18 12.73 19.14 1.44
N SER A 19 11.62 18.68 0.86
CA SER A 19 10.80 17.58 1.40
C SER A 19 11.61 16.28 1.50
N ILE A 20 12.41 15.95 0.47
CA ILE A 20 13.29 14.78 0.48
C ILE A 20 14.35 14.90 1.59
N LEU A 21 14.95 16.08 1.77
CA LEU A 21 15.93 16.31 2.84
C LEU A 21 15.30 16.21 4.23
N MET A 22 14.10 16.77 4.41
CA MET A 22 13.35 16.68 5.67
C MET A 22 12.99 15.22 6.01
N SER A 23 12.60 14.42 5.01
CA SER A 23 12.33 13.00 5.15
C SER A 23 13.52 12.23 5.74
N LYS A 24 14.75 12.50 5.28
CA LYS A 24 15.97 11.89 5.81
C LYS A 24 16.15 12.18 7.31
N THR A 25 15.79 13.38 7.74
CA THR A 25 15.88 13.79 9.16
C THR A 25 14.77 13.12 9.98
N GLY A 26 13.54 13.10 9.48
CA GLY A 26 12.39 12.45 10.13
C GLY A 26 12.62 10.97 10.39
N TYR A 27 13.30 10.28 9.47
CA TYR A 27 13.64 8.87 9.60
C TYR A 27 14.45 8.56 10.88
N ARG A 28 15.35 9.47 11.30
CA ARG A 28 16.13 9.31 12.54
C ARG A 28 15.28 9.37 13.80
N PHE A 29 14.14 10.07 13.75
CA PHE A 29 13.21 10.22 14.87
C PHE A 29 12.03 9.26 14.81
N GLY A 30 12.00 8.34 13.83
CA GLY A 30 10.89 7.39 13.64
C GLY A 30 9.59 8.05 13.16
N ILE A 31 9.67 9.24 12.59
CA ILE A 31 8.51 9.97 12.04
C ILE A 31 8.22 9.42 10.65
N PRO A 32 6.95 9.10 10.33
CA PRO A 32 6.57 8.67 9.00
C PRO A 32 6.96 9.67 7.91
N THR A 33 7.61 9.20 6.85
CA THR A 33 8.10 10.05 5.75
C THR A 33 7.00 10.90 5.13
N LEU A 34 5.81 10.34 4.95
CA LEU A 34 4.66 11.03 4.35
C LEU A 34 4.17 12.19 5.23
N LEU A 35 4.24 12.04 6.56
CA LEU A 35 3.96 13.13 7.48
C LEU A 35 4.95 14.29 7.30
N MET A 36 6.22 13.98 7.04
CA MET A 36 7.23 15.03 6.79
C MET A 36 6.94 15.82 5.51
N PHE A 37 6.43 15.17 4.45
CA PHE A 37 6.01 15.86 3.23
C PHE A 37 4.80 16.77 3.48
N LEU A 38 3.82 16.29 4.26
CA LEU A 38 2.65 17.07 4.64
C LEU A 38 3.05 18.30 5.45
N LEU A 39 3.89 18.13 6.48
CA LEU A 39 4.39 19.22 7.31
C LEU A 39 5.25 20.20 6.51
N ALA A 40 6.04 19.72 5.54
CA ALA A 40 6.77 20.59 4.62
C ALA A 40 5.80 21.47 3.83
N GLY A 41 4.73 20.88 3.25
CA GLY A 41 3.69 21.64 2.57
C GLY A 41 3.06 22.72 3.45
N MET A 42 2.69 22.39 4.68
CA MET A 42 2.15 23.36 5.66
C MET A 42 3.15 24.47 6.01
N LEU A 43 4.43 24.15 6.18
CA LEU A 43 5.48 25.13 6.48
C LEU A 43 5.68 26.13 5.35
N PHE A 44 5.59 25.69 4.10
CA PHE A 44 5.72 26.55 2.93
C PHE A 44 4.40 27.22 2.54
N GLY A 45 3.26 26.75 3.03
CA GLY A 45 1.91 27.25 2.76
C GLY A 45 1.65 28.67 3.26
N THR A 46 0.39 29.08 3.15
CA THR A 46 -0.06 30.48 3.39
C THR A 46 0.29 30.96 4.79
N ASP A 47 0.09 30.14 5.81
CA ASP A 47 0.37 30.48 7.22
C ASP A 47 1.86 30.36 7.59
N GLY A 48 2.69 29.72 6.75
CA GLY A 48 4.12 29.57 6.96
C GLY A 48 4.96 30.58 6.15
N LEU A 49 5.52 30.16 5.03
CA LEU A 49 6.35 31.01 4.16
C LEU A 49 5.54 31.79 3.12
N GLY A 50 4.21 31.70 3.12
CA GLY A 50 3.31 32.54 2.32
C GLY A 50 3.08 32.09 0.88
N ILE A 51 3.40 30.83 0.54
CA ILE A 51 3.03 30.30 -0.78
C ILE A 51 1.54 30.01 -0.80
N GLN A 52 0.80 30.75 -1.61
CA GLN A 52 -0.64 30.57 -1.78
C GLN A 52 -0.91 29.49 -2.82
N PHE A 53 -1.61 28.44 -2.40
CA PHE A 53 -2.11 27.38 -3.26
C PHE A 53 -3.55 27.05 -2.83
N ASP A 54 -4.51 27.68 -3.49
CA ASP A 54 -5.94 27.61 -3.10
C ASP A 54 -6.78 26.82 -4.13
N ASP A 55 -6.14 26.23 -5.16
CA ASP A 55 -6.85 25.54 -6.23
C ASP A 55 -7.13 24.07 -5.88
N VAL A 56 -8.31 23.85 -5.27
CA VAL A 56 -8.79 22.51 -4.92
C VAL A 56 -8.97 21.62 -6.16
N SER A 57 -9.26 22.21 -7.34
CA SER A 57 -9.45 21.46 -8.59
C SER A 57 -8.14 20.83 -9.05
N VAL A 58 -7.05 21.60 -9.02
CA VAL A 58 -5.70 21.07 -9.32
C VAL A 58 -5.32 19.98 -8.34
N ALA A 59 -5.59 20.19 -7.05
CA ALA A 59 -5.34 19.18 -6.02
C ALA A 59 -6.10 17.87 -6.29
N GLN A 60 -7.37 17.96 -6.66
CA GLN A 60 -8.21 16.82 -7.00
C GLN A 60 -7.68 16.07 -8.23
N HIS A 61 -7.30 16.79 -9.31
CA HIS A 61 -6.79 16.15 -10.53
C HIS A 61 -5.46 15.42 -10.28
N ILE A 62 -4.53 16.02 -9.56
CA ILE A 62 -3.27 15.37 -9.18
C ILE A 62 -3.55 14.17 -8.27
N GLY A 63 -4.45 14.32 -7.30
CA GLY A 63 -4.91 13.23 -6.45
C GLY A 63 -5.54 12.07 -7.22
N MET A 64 -6.35 12.39 -8.25
CA MET A 64 -6.95 11.37 -9.12
C MET A 64 -5.87 10.57 -9.88
N VAL A 65 -4.88 11.23 -10.44
CA VAL A 65 -3.75 10.57 -11.12
C VAL A 65 -2.97 9.68 -10.13
N ALA A 66 -2.70 10.19 -8.93
CA ALA A 66 -2.02 9.44 -7.88
C ALA A 66 -2.83 8.20 -7.44
N LEU A 67 -4.16 8.36 -7.23
CA LEU A 67 -5.06 7.26 -6.88
C LEU A 67 -5.30 6.25 -8.03
N CYS A 68 -4.90 6.55 -9.25
CA CYS A 68 -4.83 5.54 -10.33
C CYS A 68 -3.53 4.73 -10.26
N ILE A 69 -2.38 5.39 -10.06
CA ILE A 69 -1.07 4.75 -10.16
C ILE A 69 -0.70 4.00 -8.87
N ILE A 70 -0.92 4.60 -7.70
CA ILE A 70 -0.53 4.01 -6.41
C ILE A 70 -1.25 2.67 -6.14
N PRO A 71 -2.60 2.57 -6.24
CA PRO A 71 -3.27 1.29 -6.05
C PRO A 71 -2.95 0.26 -7.14
N PHE A 72 -2.70 0.70 -8.39
CA PHE A 72 -2.25 -0.21 -9.46
C PHE A 72 -0.91 -0.85 -9.11
N THR A 73 0.07 -0.06 -8.66
CA THR A 73 1.39 -0.55 -8.25
C THR A 73 1.24 -1.50 -7.05
N GLY A 74 0.45 -1.12 -6.05
CA GLY A 74 0.13 -2.00 -4.92
C GLY A 74 -0.52 -3.32 -5.34
N GLY A 75 -1.45 -3.27 -6.30
CA GLY A 75 -2.06 -4.46 -6.89
C GLY A 75 -1.05 -5.32 -7.65
N MET A 76 -0.12 -4.69 -8.38
CA MET A 76 0.92 -5.40 -9.13
C MET A 76 1.94 -6.10 -8.23
N ASP A 77 2.25 -5.51 -7.07
CA ASP A 77 3.15 -6.11 -6.06
C ASP A 77 2.51 -7.24 -5.27
N THR A 78 1.19 -7.30 -5.30
CA THR A 78 0.39 -8.24 -4.52
C THR A 78 0.39 -9.63 -5.16
N LYS A 79 1.05 -10.59 -4.54
CA LYS A 79 1.09 -11.98 -5.03
C LYS A 79 -0.20 -12.73 -4.68
N MET A 80 -0.86 -13.30 -5.68
CA MET A 80 -2.11 -14.05 -5.50
C MET A 80 -1.94 -15.26 -4.58
N GLU A 81 -0.75 -15.89 -4.56
CA GLU A 81 -0.43 -17.01 -3.67
C GLU A 81 -0.51 -16.59 -2.20
N ASP A 82 0.03 -15.41 -1.86
CA ASP A 82 0.04 -14.87 -0.50
C ASP A 82 -1.35 -14.38 -0.05
N ILE A 83 -2.16 -13.87 -1.00
CA ILE A 83 -3.50 -13.35 -0.71
C ILE A 83 -4.53 -14.47 -0.60
N ARG A 84 -4.41 -15.54 -1.37
CA ARG A 84 -5.41 -16.61 -1.44
C ARG A 84 -5.90 -17.11 -0.07
N PRO A 85 -5.05 -17.31 0.94
CA PRO A 85 -5.48 -17.72 2.28
C PRO A 85 -6.29 -16.65 3.03
N VAL A 86 -6.07 -15.36 2.71
CA VAL A 86 -6.67 -14.21 3.39
C VAL A 86 -7.66 -13.44 2.53
N LEU A 87 -8.00 -13.95 1.33
CA LEU A 87 -8.86 -13.28 0.36
C LEU A 87 -10.23 -12.97 0.96
N SER A 88 -10.87 -13.95 1.56
CA SER A 88 -12.21 -13.80 2.12
C SER A 88 -12.26 -12.80 3.30
N PRO A 89 -11.40 -12.90 4.34
CA PRO A 89 -11.39 -11.89 5.40
C PRO A 89 -10.91 -10.51 4.90
N GLY A 90 -9.97 -10.42 3.97
CA GLY A 90 -9.50 -9.14 3.43
C GLY A 90 -10.60 -8.40 2.64
N VAL A 91 -11.32 -9.09 1.76
CA VAL A 91 -12.47 -8.51 1.03
C VAL A 91 -13.57 -8.09 2.01
N MET A 92 -13.83 -8.87 3.05
CA MET A 92 -14.83 -8.53 4.07
C MET A 92 -14.43 -7.25 4.84
N LEU A 93 -13.16 -7.09 5.16
CA LEU A 93 -12.64 -5.86 5.79
C LEU A 93 -12.74 -4.66 4.85
N ALA A 94 -12.37 -4.84 3.58
CA ALA A 94 -12.41 -3.76 2.59
C ALA A 94 -13.83 -3.32 2.21
N THR A 95 -14.85 -4.16 2.39
CA THR A 95 -16.25 -3.86 2.07
C THR A 95 -17.07 -3.55 3.31
N SER A 96 -17.46 -4.58 4.08
CA SER A 96 -18.26 -4.40 5.29
C SER A 96 -17.52 -3.61 6.38
N GLY A 97 -16.20 -3.75 6.48
CA GLY A 97 -15.38 -2.98 7.41
C GLY A 97 -15.45 -1.47 7.13
N VAL A 98 -15.33 -1.07 5.87
CA VAL A 98 -15.47 0.32 5.42
C VAL A 98 -16.88 0.84 5.69
N PHE A 99 -17.90 0.06 5.30
CA PHE A 99 -19.30 0.42 5.52
C PHE A 99 -19.63 0.62 7.01
N LEU A 100 -19.24 -0.33 7.86
CA LEU A 100 -19.48 -0.25 9.31
C LEU A 100 -18.68 0.89 9.96
N THR A 101 -17.45 1.12 9.53
CA THR A 101 -16.66 2.27 10.02
C THR A 101 -17.35 3.59 9.66
N THR A 102 -17.83 3.71 8.41
CA THR A 102 -18.60 4.88 7.96
C THR A 102 -19.86 5.07 8.78
N LEU A 103 -20.62 3.98 9.02
CA LEU A 103 -21.86 4.03 9.78
C LEU A 103 -21.61 4.47 11.24
N PHE A 104 -20.71 3.79 11.95
CA PHE A 104 -20.46 4.10 13.37
C PHE A 104 -19.85 5.49 13.56
N CYS A 105 -18.88 5.85 12.73
CA CYS A 105 -18.27 7.16 12.80
C CYS A 105 -19.25 8.27 12.39
N GLY A 106 -20.05 8.05 11.34
CA GLY A 106 -21.05 9.01 10.87
C GLY A 106 -22.16 9.25 11.91
N LEU A 107 -22.66 8.19 12.57
CA LEU A 107 -23.61 8.32 13.68
C LEU A 107 -23.02 9.08 14.85
N PHE A 108 -21.75 8.85 15.19
CA PHE A 108 -21.05 9.59 16.23
C PHE A 108 -20.91 11.07 15.89
N VAL A 109 -20.50 11.39 14.66
CA VAL A 109 -20.37 12.77 14.18
C VAL A 109 -21.73 13.47 14.22
N TYR A 110 -22.80 12.81 13.78
CA TYR A 110 -24.16 13.34 13.85
C TYR A 110 -24.59 13.63 15.29
N TRP A 111 -24.29 12.71 16.21
CA TRP A 111 -24.59 12.87 17.63
C TRP A 111 -23.81 14.03 18.27
N VAL A 112 -22.50 14.13 17.99
CA VAL A 112 -21.65 15.23 18.51
C VAL A 112 -22.06 16.58 17.92
N SER A 113 -22.42 16.64 16.64
CA SER A 113 -22.89 17.89 16.01
C SER A 113 -24.24 18.34 16.58
N GLY A 114 -25.11 17.42 16.96
CA GLY A 114 -26.39 17.73 17.62
C GLY A 114 -26.27 18.28 19.04
N TRP A 115 -25.15 18.05 19.71
CA TRP A 115 -24.91 18.55 21.08
C TRP A 115 -24.55 20.04 21.14
N GLN A 116 -24.59 20.79 20.02
CA GLN A 116 -24.25 22.21 19.99
C GLN A 116 -23.01 22.56 20.85
N LEU A 117 -22.05 21.67 20.94
CA LEU A 117 -20.71 22.03 21.38
C LEU A 117 -20.26 23.15 20.44
N HIS A 118 -20.27 24.38 20.84
CA HIS A 118 -19.96 25.66 20.20
C HIS A 118 -19.04 25.66 18.97
N THR A 119 -19.11 24.59 18.19
CA THR A 119 -18.26 24.30 17.00
C THR A 119 -18.81 24.95 15.73
N GLY A 120 -19.99 25.55 15.79
CA GLY A 120 -20.59 26.17 14.60
C GLY A 120 -20.94 25.22 13.45
N VAL A 121 -20.74 23.90 13.62
CA VAL A 121 -20.83 22.89 12.57
C VAL A 121 -22.00 21.95 12.86
N GLY A 122 -23.17 22.25 12.28
CA GLY A 122 -24.32 21.34 12.28
C GLY A 122 -24.31 20.46 11.04
N PHE A 123 -23.86 19.22 11.13
CA PHE A 123 -23.98 18.27 10.02
C PHE A 123 -25.34 17.57 10.05
N THR A 124 -25.97 17.45 8.88
CA THR A 124 -27.07 16.52 8.67
C THR A 124 -26.59 15.07 8.82
N LEU A 125 -27.49 14.10 8.99
CA LEU A 125 -27.11 12.69 9.05
C LEU A 125 -26.31 12.26 7.80
N ILE A 126 -26.73 12.67 6.61
CA ILE A 126 -26.05 12.33 5.36
C ILE A 126 -24.70 13.04 5.28
N GLY A 127 -24.62 14.32 5.71
CA GLY A 127 -23.34 15.06 5.78
C GLY A 127 -22.35 14.42 6.77
N SER A 128 -22.84 13.92 7.91
CA SER A 128 -22.03 13.19 8.89
C SER A 128 -21.52 11.84 8.35
N LEU A 129 -22.38 11.13 7.62
CA LEU A 129 -21.98 9.89 6.93
C LEU A 129 -20.98 10.20 5.80
N LEU A 130 -21.13 11.31 5.08
CA LEU A 130 -20.20 11.75 4.05
C LEU A 130 -18.81 12.03 4.64
N LEU A 131 -18.74 12.79 5.74
CA LEU A 131 -17.48 13.01 6.47
C LEU A 131 -16.83 11.68 6.88
N ALA A 132 -17.61 10.74 7.41
CA ALA A 132 -17.10 9.43 7.82
C ALA A 132 -16.66 8.57 6.63
N ALA A 133 -17.37 8.63 5.50
CA ALA A 133 -17.03 7.90 4.27
C ALA A 133 -15.68 8.34 3.70
N THR A 134 -15.44 9.65 3.61
CA THR A 134 -14.15 10.18 3.14
C THR A 134 -12.98 9.70 4.00
N MET A 135 -13.20 9.53 5.31
CA MET A 135 -12.16 9.07 6.24
C MET A 135 -12.07 7.55 6.39
N SER A 136 -12.93 6.76 5.75
CA SER A 136 -13.00 5.31 5.98
C SER A 136 -11.84 4.52 5.33
N SER A 137 -11.18 5.08 4.32
CA SER A 137 -10.00 4.52 3.66
C SER A 137 -8.78 4.46 4.60
N THR A 138 -7.92 3.45 4.43
CA THR A 138 -6.67 3.26 5.20
C THR A 138 -5.49 3.08 4.25
N ASP A 139 -4.29 3.49 4.68
CA ASP A 139 -3.08 3.51 3.88
C ASP A 139 -2.07 2.44 4.33
N SER A 140 -2.06 1.31 3.63
CA SER A 140 -1.08 0.25 3.91
C SER A 140 0.33 0.59 3.42
N ALA A 141 0.49 1.45 2.41
CA ALA A 141 1.80 1.84 1.92
C ALA A 141 2.60 2.54 3.03
N SER A 142 1.96 3.48 3.76
CA SER A 142 2.55 4.10 4.94
C SER A 142 2.93 3.08 6.01
N VAL A 143 2.04 2.12 6.29
CA VAL A 143 2.26 1.06 7.28
C VAL A 143 3.50 0.24 6.94
N PHE A 144 3.59 -0.26 5.71
CA PHE A 144 4.72 -1.10 5.31
C PHE A 144 6.02 -0.32 5.17
N ASN A 145 5.98 0.95 4.77
CA ASN A 145 7.15 1.81 4.79
C ASN A 145 7.72 1.96 6.21
N ILE A 146 6.85 2.15 7.22
CA ILE A 146 7.26 2.24 8.62
C ILE A 146 7.84 0.90 9.11
N LEU A 147 7.17 -0.22 8.82
CA LEU A 147 7.62 -1.54 9.26
C LEU A 147 8.94 -1.96 8.60
N ARG A 148 9.08 -1.71 7.29
CA ARG A 148 10.34 -1.98 6.55
C ARG A 148 11.50 -1.14 7.08
N SER A 149 11.25 0.12 7.41
CA SER A 149 12.26 1.01 7.96
C SER A 149 12.84 0.51 9.29
N GLN A 150 12.04 -0.23 10.05
CA GLN A 150 12.43 -0.82 11.32
C GLN A 150 12.77 -2.31 11.23
N GLN A 151 12.91 -2.84 10.01
CA GLN A 151 13.22 -4.25 9.72
C GLN A 151 12.27 -5.23 10.42
N ILE A 152 10.98 -4.90 10.44
CA ILE A 152 9.94 -5.73 11.05
C ILE A 152 9.11 -6.41 9.96
N ASN A 153 8.96 -7.73 10.05
CA ASN A 153 7.97 -8.52 9.33
C ASN A 153 6.80 -8.89 10.25
N LEU A 154 5.64 -9.21 9.67
CA LEU A 154 4.41 -9.53 10.41
C LEU A 154 4.06 -11.00 10.29
N LYS A 155 3.68 -11.61 11.42
CA LYS A 155 3.17 -12.99 11.52
C LYS A 155 1.75 -13.14 10.97
N HIS A 156 1.32 -14.41 10.80
CA HIS A 156 -0.06 -14.79 10.52
C HIS A 156 -0.65 -14.22 9.22
N ASN A 157 0.16 -14.05 8.18
CA ASN A 157 -0.27 -13.48 6.90
C ASN A 157 -0.97 -12.12 7.06
N LEU A 158 -0.59 -11.35 8.10
CA LEU A 158 -1.16 -10.01 8.33
C LEU A 158 -0.77 -9.05 7.23
N LYS A 159 0.45 -9.18 6.68
CA LYS A 159 0.91 -8.31 5.59
C LYS A 159 0.00 -8.42 4.36
N PRO A 160 -0.20 -9.60 3.72
CA PRO A 160 -1.08 -9.70 2.56
C PRO A 160 -2.55 -9.35 2.87
N MET A 161 -3.02 -9.57 4.11
CA MET A 161 -4.36 -9.18 4.50
C MET A 161 -4.54 -7.67 4.56
N LEU A 162 -3.57 -6.93 5.10
CA LEU A 162 -3.58 -5.47 5.16
C LEU A 162 -3.38 -4.84 3.78
N GLU A 163 -2.55 -5.43 2.92
CA GLU A 163 -2.37 -5.01 1.52
C GLU A 163 -3.69 -5.13 0.74
N LEU A 164 -4.38 -6.26 0.87
CA LEU A 164 -5.68 -6.49 0.22
C LEU A 164 -6.76 -5.55 0.78
N GLU A 165 -6.83 -5.38 2.11
CA GLU A 165 -7.77 -4.46 2.74
C GLU A 165 -7.58 -3.05 2.20
N SER A 166 -6.37 -2.51 2.29
CA SER A 166 -6.10 -1.12 1.92
C SER A 166 -6.23 -0.88 0.42
N GLY A 167 -5.73 -1.78 -0.44
CA GLY A 167 -5.88 -1.62 -1.89
C GLY A 167 -7.32 -1.65 -2.38
N SER A 168 -8.23 -2.27 -1.60
CA SER A 168 -9.65 -2.39 -1.95
C SER A 168 -10.55 -1.41 -1.19
N ASN A 169 -10.11 -0.84 -0.06
CA ASN A 169 -10.93 0.07 0.73
C ASN A 169 -11.00 1.49 0.13
N ASP A 170 -9.95 1.95 -0.57
CA ASP A 170 -9.96 3.24 -1.28
C ASP A 170 -11.09 3.32 -2.31
N PRO A 171 -11.25 2.32 -3.23
CA PRO A 171 -12.39 2.26 -4.12
C PRO A 171 -13.74 2.24 -3.42
N MET A 172 -13.84 1.59 -2.25
CA MET A 172 -15.08 1.54 -1.47
C MET A 172 -15.39 2.87 -0.80
N ALA A 173 -14.39 3.53 -0.19
CA ALA A 173 -14.56 4.86 0.40
C ALA A 173 -14.94 5.90 -0.65
N TYR A 174 -14.29 5.86 -1.82
CA TYR A 174 -14.67 6.70 -2.96
C TYR A 174 -16.12 6.50 -3.38
N LEU A 175 -16.54 5.23 -3.56
CA LEU A 175 -17.88 4.88 -3.96
C LEU A 175 -18.93 5.41 -2.96
N LEU A 176 -18.71 5.21 -1.67
CA LEU A 176 -19.59 5.73 -0.62
C LEU A 176 -19.64 7.26 -0.63
N THR A 177 -18.50 7.91 -0.82
CA THR A 177 -18.39 9.37 -0.91
C THR A 177 -19.24 9.92 -2.07
N ILE A 178 -19.10 9.36 -3.27
CA ILE A 178 -19.86 9.79 -4.45
C ILE A 178 -21.36 9.56 -4.28
N ILE A 179 -21.77 8.40 -3.77
CA ILE A 179 -23.18 8.09 -3.52
C ILE A 179 -23.78 9.08 -2.51
N LEU A 180 -23.10 9.38 -1.42
CA LEU A 180 -23.59 10.29 -0.38
C LEU A 180 -23.66 11.74 -0.90
N ILE A 181 -22.73 12.18 -1.77
CA ILE A 181 -22.82 13.45 -2.47
C ILE A 181 -24.07 13.50 -3.35
N GLN A 182 -24.32 12.44 -4.14
CA GLN A 182 -25.51 12.36 -4.97
C GLN A 182 -26.82 12.41 -4.14
N CYS A 183 -26.83 11.75 -2.97
CA CYS A 183 -27.97 11.81 -2.06
C CYS A 183 -28.24 13.23 -1.53
N LEU A 184 -27.18 14.02 -1.26
CA LEU A 184 -27.31 15.41 -0.82
C LEU A 184 -27.79 16.34 -1.93
N GLN A 185 -27.30 16.14 -3.16
CA GLN A 185 -27.66 17.00 -4.31
C GLN A 185 -29.06 16.72 -4.87
N ALA A 186 -29.50 15.46 -4.88
CA ALA A 186 -30.77 15.08 -5.51
C ALA A 186 -32.02 15.30 -4.63
N GLY A 187 -31.85 15.71 -3.36
CA GLY A 187 -32.97 15.99 -2.44
C GLY A 187 -33.84 14.77 -2.07
N GLY A 188 -33.39 13.58 -2.42
CA GLY A 188 -34.06 12.30 -2.12
C GLY A 188 -33.85 11.28 -3.24
N VAL A 189 -32.89 10.36 -3.05
CA VAL A 189 -32.67 9.23 -3.95
C VAL A 189 -33.35 7.99 -3.35
N SER A 190 -34.02 7.21 -4.18
CA SER A 190 -34.61 5.94 -3.75
C SER A 190 -33.51 4.99 -3.26
N GLY A 191 -33.76 4.29 -2.14
CA GLY A 191 -32.81 3.28 -1.63
C GLY A 191 -32.47 2.20 -2.66
N TRP A 192 -33.38 1.92 -3.60
CA TRP A 192 -33.15 1.01 -4.71
C TRP A 192 -32.15 1.56 -5.74
N GLU A 193 -32.20 2.84 -6.06
CA GLU A 193 -31.26 3.50 -6.96
C GLU A 193 -29.84 3.53 -6.37
N ILE A 194 -29.74 3.75 -5.06
CA ILE A 194 -28.46 3.68 -4.34
C ILE A 194 -27.88 2.27 -4.44
N LEU A 195 -28.67 1.25 -4.13
CA LEU A 195 -28.25 -0.15 -4.20
C LEU A 195 -27.82 -0.54 -5.62
N TRP A 196 -28.61 -0.14 -6.62
CA TRP A 196 -28.33 -0.40 -8.03
C TRP A 196 -27.04 0.26 -8.49
N SER A 197 -26.84 1.54 -8.15
CA SER A 197 -25.60 2.28 -8.45
C SER A 197 -24.39 1.63 -7.80
N PHE A 198 -24.52 1.19 -6.55
CA PHE A 198 -23.47 0.47 -5.84
C PHE A 198 -23.08 -0.83 -6.56
N LEU A 199 -24.07 -1.67 -6.87
CA LEU A 199 -23.85 -2.96 -7.53
C LEU A 199 -23.24 -2.76 -8.93
N LEU A 200 -23.75 -1.79 -9.70
CA LEU A 200 -23.24 -1.48 -11.03
C LEU A 200 -21.77 -1.06 -10.97
N GLN A 201 -21.42 -0.11 -10.11
CA GLN A 201 -20.07 0.38 -9.96
C GLN A 201 -19.09 -0.74 -9.54
N PHE A 202 -19.54 -1.61 -8.65
CA PHE A 202 -18.73 -2.72 -8.15
C PHE A 202 -18.52 -3.80 -9.22
N VAL A 203 -19.60 -4.26 -9.87
CA VAL A 203 -19.54 -5.32 -10.89
C VAL A 203 -18.79 -4.86 -12.13
N VAL A 204 -19.09 -3.65 -12.65
CA VAL A 204 -18.40 -3.11 -13.82
C VAL A 204 -16.93 -2.82 -13.50
N GLY A 205 -16.63 -2.36 -12.27
CA GLY A 205 -15.25 -2.16 -11.81
C GLY A 205 -14.43 -3.45 -11.82
N ILE A 206 -14.95 -4.53 -11.22
CA ILE A 206 -14.26 -5.83 -11.19
C ILE A 206 -14.14 -6.43 -12.59
N ALA A 207 -15.24 -6.51 -13.34
CA ALA A 207 -15.24 -7.11 -14.67
C ALA A 207 -14.36 -6.34 -15.63
N GLY A 208 -14.45 -5.00 -15.66
CA GLY A 208 -13.63 -4.13 -16.49
C GLY A 208 -12.14 -4.23 -16.13
N GLY A 209 -11.81 -4.19 -14.85
CA GLY A 209 -10.42 -4.35 -14.38
C GLY A 209 -9.82 -5.69 -14.78
N TYR A 210 -10.57 -6.78 -14.61
CA TYR A 210 -10.11 -8.12 -15.02
C TYR A 210 -9.94 -8.24 -16.53
N LEU A 211 -10.96 -7.87 -17.31
CA LEU A 211 -10.95 -8.04 -18.77
C LEU A 211 -9.88 -7.14 -19.43
N LEU A 212 -9.86 -5.85 -19.05
CA LEU A 212 -8.86 -4.92 -19.60
C LEU A 212 -7.46 -5.22 -19.07
N GLY A 213 -7.31 -5.69 -17.84
CA GLY A 213 -6.05 -6.19 -17.31
C GLY A 213 -5.51 -7.38 -18.11
N ARG A 214 -6.35 -8.36 -18.44
CA ARG A 214 -5.98 -9.50 -19.31
C ARG A 214 -5.61 -9.06 -20.73
N LEU A 215 -6.37 -8.11 -21.29
CA LEU A 215 -6.07 -7.53 -22.59
C LEU A 215 -4.71 -6.81 -22.57
N SER A 216 -4.42 -6.07 -21.51
CA SER A 216 -3.13 -5.40 -21.34
C SER A 216 -1.97 -6.38 -21.29
N VAL A 217 -2.10 -7.49 -20.54
CA VAL A 217 -1.08 -8.58 -20.50
C VAL A 217 -0.85 -9.15 -21.89
N TRP A 218 -1.92 -9.43 -22.63
CA TRP A 218 -1.81 -9.97 -23.99
C TRP A 218 -1.10 -9.00 -24.94
N LEU A 219 -1.45 -7.71 -24.88
CA LEU A 219 -0.82 -6.67 -25.72
C LEU A 219 0.66 -6.50 -25.36
N ILE A 220 1.00 -6.38 -24.07
CA ILE A 220 2.38 -6.21 -23.59
C ILE A 220 3.28 -7.32 -24.12
N ASN A 221 2.82 -8.57 -24.04
CA ASN A 221 3.61 -9.73 -24.44
C ASN A 221 3.70 -9.91 -25.97
N ARG A 222 2.80 -9.27 -26.75
CA ARG A 222 2.73 -9.45 -28.21
C ARG A 222 3.41 -8.34 -29.00
N VAL A 223 3.49 -7.13 -28.45
CA VAL A 223 3.95 -5.94 -29.22
C VAL A 223 5.42 -6.02 -29.61
N GLY A 224 6.29 -6.65 -28.82
CA GLY A 224 7.69 -6.88 -29.19
C GLY A 224 8.52 -5.59 -29.36
N LEU A 225 8.37 -4.61 -28.46
CA LEU A 225 9.14 -3.36 -28.50
C LEU A 225 10.63 -3.62 -28.29
N LYS A 226 11.47 -2.90 -29.01
CA LYS A 226 12.93 -3.00 -28.86
C LYS A 226 13.44 -2.35 -27.57
N ASN A 227 12.83 -1.24 -27.16
CA ASN A 227 13.25 -0.47 -26.00
C ASN A 227 12.42 -0.89 -24.77
N ALA A 228 13.12 -1.26 -23.69
CA ALA A 228 12.50 -1.71 -22.45
C ALA A 228 11.65 -0.61 -21.78
N GLU A 229 12.08 0.63 -21.86
CA GLU A 229 11.43 1.79 -21.24
C GLU A 229 10.03 2.04 -21.80
N LEU A 230 9.80 1.72 -23.08
CA LEU A 230 8.49 1.88 -23.73
C LEU A 230 7.43 0.95 -23.14
N TYR A 231 7.81 -0.19 -22.56
CA TYR A 231 6.87 -1.07 -21.85
C TYR A 231 6.31 -0.41 -20.61
N SER A 232 7.15 0.30 -19.86
CA SER A 232 6.73 1.04 -18.67
C SER A 232 5.73 2.17 -19.02
N ILE A 233 6.02 2.91 -20.08
CA ILE A 233 5.11 3.95 -20.59
C ILE A 233 3.79 3.34 -21.08
N MET A 234 3.85 2.20 -21.78
CA MET A 234 2.66 1.49 -22.24
C MET A 234 1.76 1.04 -21.08
N VAL A 235 2.35 0.54 -19.99
CA VAL A 235 1.59 0.19 -18.77
C VAL A 235 0.95 1.45 -18.17
N LEU A 236 1.66 2.57 -18.11
CA LEU A 236 1.09 3.85 -17.65
C LEU A 236 -0.12 4.27 -18.52
N CYS A 237 -0.06 4.10 -19.84
CA CYS A 237 -1.22 4.34 -20.71
C CYS A 237 -2.38 3.38 -20.37
N PHE A 238 -2.11 2.11 -20.13
CA PHE A 238 -3.16 1.15 -19.77
C PHE A 238 -3.84 1.50 -18.45
N ILE A 239 -3.11 2.00 -17.45
CA ILE A 239 -3.70 2.46 -16.18
C ILE A 239 -4.81 3.48 -16.46
N PHE A 240 -4.52 4.51 -17.26
CA PHE A 240 -5.52 5.56 -17.57
C PHE A 240 -6.62 5.07 -18.51
N ILE A 241 -6.30 4.23 -19.50
CA ILE A 241 -7.31 3.63 -20.38
C ILE A 241 -8.30 2.80 -19.55
N ILE A 242 -7.82 1.97 -18.63
CA ILE A 242 -8.66 1.15 -17.77
C ILE A 242 -9.54 2.03 -16.87
N TYR A 243 -8.94 3.00 -16.19
CA TYR A 243 -9.67 3.92 -15.34
C TYR A 243 -10.79 4.64 -16.10
N CYS A 244 -10.43 5.33 -17.20
CA CYS A 244 -11.38 6.13 -17.96
C CYS A 244 -12.46 5.29 -18.63
N SER A 245 -12.10 4.13 -19.22
CA SER A 245 -13.08 3.26 -19.89
C SER A 245 -14.13 2.74 -18.89
N VAL A 246 -13.70 2.29 -17.72
CA VAL A 246 -14.61 1.78 -16.69
C VAL A 246 -15.46 2.92 -16.09
N TYR A 247 -14.85 4.08 -15.86
CA TYR A 247 -15.57 5.28 -15.39
C TYR A 247 -16.68 5.72 -16.36
N LEU A 248 -16.39 5.74 -17.67
CA LEU A 248 -17.38 6.07 -18.71
C LEU A 248 -18.54 5.06 -18.75
N LEU A 249 -18.28 3.80 -18.39
CA LEU A 249 -19.31 2.77 -18.24
C LEU A 249 -20.04 2.82 -16.88
N LYS A 250 -19.87 3.92 -16.12
CA LYS A 250 -20.41 4.12 -14.77
C LYS A 250 -19.92 3.07 -13.74
N GLY A 251 -18.77 2.45 -14.00
CA GLY A 251 -18.09 1.55 -13.06
C GLY A 251 -17.12 2.31 -12.15
N ASN A 252 -16.65 1.64 -11.09
CA ASN A 252 -15.61 2.21 -10.24
C ASN A 252 -14.22 2.03 -10.89
N GLY A 253 -13.68 3.13 -11.45
CA GLY A 253 -12.39 3.13 -12.15
C GLY A 253 -11.20 2.78 -11.24
N TYR A 254 -11.21 3.20 -9.97
CA TYR A 254 -10.13 2.89 -9.01
C TYR A 254 -10.09 1.41 -8.68
N LEU A 255 -11.27 0.78 -8.49
CA LEU A 255 -11.37 -0.66 -8.30
C LEU A 255 -10.85 -1.41 -9.52
N ALA A 256 -11.21 -0.96 -10.72
CA ALA A 256 -10.76 -1.58 -11.95
C ALA A 256 -9.24 -1.52 -12.13
N VAL A 257 -8.64 -0.38 -11.82
CA VAL A 257 -7.18 -0.20 -11.88
C VAL A 257 -6.46 -1.10 -10.87
N TYR A 258 -6.95 -1.21 -9.65
CA TYR A 258 -6.39 -2.12 -8.64
C TYR A 258 -6.48 -3.60 -9.07
N ILE A 259 -7.65 -4.04 -9.56
CA ILE A 259 -7.83 -5.41 -10.09
C ILE A 259 -6.93 -5.67 -11.29
N ALA A 260 -6.81 -4.70 -12.21
CA ALA A 260 -5.91 -4.82 -13.36
C ALA A 260 -4.44 -4.92 -12.92
N GLY A 261 -4.02 -4.15 -11.91
CA GLY A 261 -2.70 -4.25 -11.30
C GLY A 261 -2.45 -5.67 -10.78
N MET A 262 -3.38 -6.26 -10.03
CA MET A 262 -3.27 -7.65 -9.57
C MET A 262 -3.19 -8.66 -10.73
N VAL A 263 -3.98 -8.49 -11.79
CA VAL A 263 -3.95 -9.38 -12.96
C VAL A 263 -2.62 -9.29 -13.68
N ILE A 264 -2.11 -8.08 -13.90
CA ILE A 264 -0.85 -7.81 -14.57
C ILE A 264 0.32 -8.31 -13.70
N GLY A 265 0.33 -8.00 -12.42
CA GLY A 265 1.38 -8.40 -11.48
C GLY A 265 1.52 -9.91 -11.30
N ASN A 266 0.41 -10.66 -11.38
CA ASN A 266 0.42 -12.12 -11.27
C ASN A 266 0.52 -12.85 -12.61
N SER A 267 0.76 -12.12 -13.70
CA SER A 267 0.97 -12.68 -15.03
C SER A 267 2.46 -12.70 -15.39
N ARG A 268 2.84 -13.60 -16.31
CA ARG A 268 4.17 -13.55 -16.91
C ARG A 268 4.23 -12.39 -17.89
N LEU A 269 5.05 -11.41 -17.58
CA LEU A 269 5.22 -10.19 -18.37
C LEU A 269 6.64 -10.07 -18.88
N PHE A 270 6.76 -9.67 -20.13
CA PHE A 270 8.04 -9.23 -20.66
C PHE A 270 8.45 -7.93 -19.95
N LYS A 271 9.71 -7.86 -19.46
CA LYS A 271 10.27 -6.69 -18.77
C LYS A 271 9.55 -6.27 -17.48
N LYS A 272 9.01 -7.23 -16.73
CA LYS A 272 8.25 -6.98 -15.48
C LYS A 272 9.04 -6.19 -14.47
N LYS A 273 10.36 -6.45 -14.30
CA LYS A 273 11.21 -5.76 -13.33
C LYS A 273 11.37 -4.27 -13.68
N GLU A 274 11.63 -3.96 -14.95
CA GLU A 274 11.77 -2.58 -15.41
C GLU A 274 10.49 -1.79 -15.25
N ILE A 275 9.34 -2.42 -15.55
CA ILE A 275 8.00 -1.85 -15.33
C ILE A 275 7.81 -1.56 -13.83
N GLY A 276 8.11 -2.52 -12.94
CA GLY A 276 7.99 -2.35 -11.49
C GLY A 276 8.85 -1.20 -10.98
N THR A 277 10.14 -1.17 -11.33
CA THR A 277 11.05 -0.09 -10.91
C THR A 277 10.56 1.30 -11.35
N PHE A 278 10.02 1.41 -12.57
CA PHE A 278 9.45 2.68 -13.06
C PHE A 278 8.22 3.09 -12.26
N LEU A 279 7.30 2.15 -12.01
CA LEU A 279 6.07 2.43 -11.26
C LEU A 279 6.36 2.75 -9.79
N ASP A 280 7.36 2.12 -9.18
CA ASP A 280 7.81 2.46 -7.83
C ASP A 280 8.30 3.90 -7.76
N GLY A 281 9.13 4.32 -8.74
CA GLY A 281 9.61 5.70 -8.83
C GLY A 281 8.46 6.70 -9.01
N MET A 282 7.48 6.37 -9.88
CA MET A 282 6.28 7.19 -10.08
C MET A 282 5.42 7.27 -8.82
N THR A 283 5.25 6.17 -8.12
CA THR A 283 4.51 6.11 -6.84
C THR A 283 5.14 7.04 -5.80
N TRP A 284 6.46 6.99 -5.62
CA TRP A 284 7.15 7.89 -4.71
C TRP A 284 7.01 9.36 -5.12
N LEU A 285 7.19 9.68 -6.39
CA LEU A 285 7.01 11.05 -6.90
C LEU A 285 5.60 11.57 -6.60
N LEU A 286 4.58 10.76 -6.93
CA LEU A 286 3.19 11.14 -6.71
C LEU A 286 2.84 11.27 -5.23
N GLN A 287 3.37 10.40 -4.37
CA GLN A 287 3.19 10.53 -2.91
C GLN A 287 3.79 11.85 -2.40
N ILE A 288 5.02 12.19 -2.80
CA ILE A 288 5.67 13.45 -2.40
C ILE A 288 4.83 14.65 -2.87
N VAL A 289 4.50 14.70 -4.17
CA VAL A 289 3.72 15.81 -4.75
C VAL A 289 2.36 15.94 -4.07
N MET A 290 1.67 14.83 -3.87
CA MET A 290 0.35 14.78 -3.28
C MET A 290 0.35 15.28 -1.83
N PHE A 291 1.20 14.72 -0.96
CA PHE A 291 1.26 15.14 0.45
C PHE A 291 1.74 16.57 0.62
N LEU A 292 2.71 17.00 -0.19
CA LEU A 292 3.21 18.38 -0.17
C LEU A 292 2.12 19.35 -0.61
N MET A 293 1.43 19.05 -1.71
CA MET A 293 0.34 19.87 -2.22
C MET A 293 -0.85 19.93 -1.24
N LEU A 294 -1.23 18.81 -0.64
CA LEU A 294 -2.28 18.78 0.37
C LEU A 294 -1.87 19.59 1.62
N GLY A 295 -0.58 19.61 1.96
CA GLY A 295 -0.06 20.48 3.02
C GLY A 295 -0.12 21.98 2.65
N LEU A 296 0.16 22.33 1.39
CA LEU A 296 0.04 23.71 0.88
C LEU A 296 -1.40 24.21 0.86
N LEU A 297 -2.37 23.31 0.58
CA LEU A 297 -3.79 23.65 0.44
C LEU A 297 -4.45 24.01 1.79
N VAL A 298 -3.82 23.68 2.89
CA VAL A 298 -4.40 23.85 4.23
C VAL A 298 -3.89 25.12 4.90
N ASN A 299 -4.83 25.85 5.50
CA ASN A 299 -4.57 26.99 6.37
C ASN A 299 -4.73 26.58 7.83
N PRO A 300 -3.63 26.36 8.57
CA PRO A 300 -3.69 25.90 9.97
C PRO A 300 -4.60 26.73 10.89
N HIS A 301 -4.67 28.04 10.72
CA HIS A 301 -5.52 28.89 11.56
C HIS A 301 -7.02 28.65 11.33
N GLU A 302 -7.44 28.27 10.12
CA GLU A 302 -8.83 27.91 9.80
C GLU A 302 -9.26 26.55 10.39
N MET A 303 -8.29 25.75 10.82
CA MET A 303 -8.55 24.45 11.44
C MET A 303 -8.87 24.57 12.95
N LEU A 304 -8.51 25.68 13.61
CA LEU A 304 -8.71 25.87 15.04
C LEU A 304 -10.18 25.71 15.49
N PRO A 305 -11.19 26.25 14.75
CA PRO A 305 -12.59 26.10 15.12
C PRO A 305 -13.09 24.65 15.08
N VAL A 306 -12.54 23.82 14.18
CA VAL A 306 -12.95 22.41 14.01
C VAL A 306 -12.06 21.42 14.78
N MET A 307 -10.99 21.91 15.41
CA MET A 307 -9.97 21.08 16.08
C MET A 307 -10.57 20.14 17.13
N LEU A 308 -11.45 20.64 18.00
CA LEU A 308 -12.07 19.81 19.04
C LEU A 308 -12.89 18.68 18.43
N THR A 309 -13.69 18.99 17.41
CA THR A 309 -14.49 17.98 16.69
C THR A 309 -13.58 16.96 16.01
N ALA A 310 -12.52 17.41 15.36
CA ALA A 310 -11.56 16.53 14.69
C ALA A 310 -10.83 15.59 15.66
N VAL A 311 -10.42 16.09 16.82
CA VAL A 311 -9.81 15.26 17.89
C VAL A 311 -10.81 14.23 18.42
N LEU A 312 -12.06 14.63 18.74
CA LEU A 312 -13.08 13.70 19.21
C LEU A 312 -13.39 12.60 18.16
N VAL A 313 -13.54 13.00 16.91
CA VAL A 313 -13.77 12.06 15.79
C VAL A 313 -12.58 11.13 15.62
N SER A 314 -11.35 11.63 15.65
CA SER A 314 -10.14 10.82 15.54
C SER A 314 -10.03 9.79 16.67
N VAL A 315 -10.27 10.19 17.90
CA VAL A 315 -10.26 9.30 19.07
C VAL A 315 -11.35 8.24 18.95
N PHE A 316 -12.60 8.64 18.66
CA PHE A 316 -13.69 7.71 18.48
C PHE A 316 -13.44 6.73 17.32
N MET A 317 -12.98 7.23 16.21
CA MET A 317 -12.67 6.40 15.03
C MET A 317 -11.59 5.36 15.34
N THR A 318 -10.52 5.76 16.02
CA THR A 318 -9.38 4.86 16.33
C THR A 318 -9.73 3.83 17.40
N PHE A 319 -10.41 4.25 18.47
CA PHE A 319 -10.61 3.38 19.64
C PHE A 319 -11.97 2.68 19.68
N VAL A 320 -12.97 3.15 18.92
CA VAL A 320 -14.33 2.59 18.95
C VAL A 320 -14.78 2.13 17.56
N ALA A 321 -14.90 3.03 16.58
CA ALA A 321 -15.51 2.71 15.31
C ALA A 321 -14.70 1.64 14.54
N ARG A 322 -13.39 1.81 14.44
CA ARG A 322 -12.51 0.87 13.73
C ARG A 322 -12.43 -0.50 14.42
N PRO A 323 -12.15 -0.61 15.73
CA PRO A 323 -12.19 -1.91 16.41
C PRO A 323 -13.52 -2.62 16.26
N LEU A 324 -14.63 -1.92 16.49
CA LEU A 324 -15.96 -2.51 16.39
C LEU A 324 -16.26 -3.02 14.98
N SER A 325 -15.93 -2.23 13.95
CA SER A 325 -16.09 -2.62 12.55
C SER A 325 -15.28 -3.86 12.19
N ILE A 326 -14.03 -3.95 12.63
CA ILE A 326 -13.17 -5.10 12.36
C ILE A 326 -13.67 -6.34 13.08
N TRP A 327 -14.04 -6.22 14.36
CA TRP A 327 -14.55 -7.36 15.12
C TRP A 327 -15.85 -7.89 14.52
N LEU A 328 -16.77 -7.01 14.11
CA LEU A 328 -18.02 -7.41 13.44
C LEU A 328 -17.78 -8.03 12.06
N SER A 329 -16.93 -7.41 11.24
CA SER A 329 -16.60 -7.92 9.91
C SER A 329 -15.90 -9.28 9.95
N LEU A 330 -15.08 -9.53 10.97
CA LEU A 330 -14.34 -10.78 11.12
C LEU A 330 -15.07 -11.84 11.96
N LEU A 331 -16.32 -11.58 12.42
CA LEU A 331 -17.14 -12.58 13.13
C LEU A 331 -17.30 -13.90 12.36
N PRO A 332 -17.58 -13.91 11.04
CA PRO A 332 -17.76 -15.15 10.28
C PRO A 332 -16.53 -16.06 10.26
N PHE A 333 -15.34 -15.49 10.46
CA PHE A 333 -14.05 -16.21 10.40
C PHE A 333 -13.64 -16.81 11.76
N GLY A 334 -14.40 -16.52 12.81
CA GLY A 334 -14.27 -17.14 14.13
C GLY A 334 -12.86 -17.13 14.70
N ARG A 335 -12.32 -18.33 15.04
CA ARG A 335 -11.00 -18.52 15.66
C ARG A 335 -9.83 -18.52 14.67
N LYS A 336 -10.06 -18.47 13.36
CA LYS A 336 -8.98 -18.47 12.36
C LYS A 336 -8.08 -17.24 12.46
N ILE A 337 -8.61 -16.12 12.93
CA ILE A 337 -7.87 -14.88 13.13
C ILE A 337 -7.78 -14.61 14.64
N THR A 338 -6.56 -14.53 15.17
CA THR A 338 -6.35 -14.34 16.61
C THR A 338 -6.84 -12.97 17.09
N ASN A 339 -7.25 -12.86 18.35
CA ASN A 339 -7.67 -11.59 18.92
C ASN A 339 -6.55 -10.53 18.87
N LYS A 340 -5.28 -10.97 19.00
CA LYS A 340 -4.12 -10.08 18.84
C LYS A 340 -4.02 -9.53 17.43
N SER A 341 -4.25 -10.37 16.41
CA SER A 341 -4.30 -9.95 15.00
C SER A 341 -5.45 -8.96 14.75
N LYS A 342 -6.65 -9.22 15.28
CA LYS A 342 -7.80 -8.31 15.15
C LYS A 342 -7.50 -6.95 15.81
N LEU A 343 -6.88 -6.94 16.98
CA LEU A 343 -6.50 -5.71 17.67
C LEU A 343 -5.44 -4.94 16.87
N PHE A 344 -4.46 -5.64 16.29
CA PHE A 344 -3.45 -5.03 15.44
C PHE A 344 -4.04 -4.43 14.17
N ILE A 345 -4.90 -5.16 13.45
CA ILE A 345 -5.62 -4.65 12.25
C ILE A 345 -6.45 -3.41 12.62
N SER A 346 -7.08 -3.40 13.79
CA SER A 346 -7.82 -2.23 14.28
C SER A 346 -6.91 -1.01 14.47
N TRP A 347 -5.70 -1.21 14.98
CA TRP A 347 -4.74 -0.14 15.22
C TRP A 347 -4.08 0.37 13.93
N VAL A 348 -3.83 -0.52 12.96
CA VAL A 348 -3.12 -0.23 11.71
C VAL A 348 -3.94 0.64 10.74
N GLY A 349 -5.16 0.99 11.06
CA GLY A 349 -6.01 1.86 10.24
C GLY A 349 -5.48 3.30 10.09
N ILE A 350 -4.21 3.45 9.68
CA ILE A 350 -3.57 4.75 9.44
C ILE A 350 -4.25 5.41 8.24
N ARG A 351 -4.58 6.71 8.38
CA ARG A 351 -5.17 7.50 7.30
C ARG A 351 -4.06 8.16 6.50
N GLY A 352 -4.07 7.95 5.19
CA GLY A 352 -3.11 8.55 4.27
C GLY A 352 -3.68 9.77 3.53
N ALA A 353 -3.19 10.01 2.32
CA ALA A 353 -3.66 11.11 1.51
C ALA A 353 -5.02 10.84 0.84
N ALA A 354 -5.41 9.60 0.60
CA ALA A 354 -6.67 9.26 -0.03
C ALA A 354 -7.90 9.87 0.67
N PRO A 355 -8.05 9.83 2.01
CA PRO A 355 -9.09 10.54 2.73
C PRO A 355 -9.16 12.04 2.41
N ILE A 356 -8.02 12.73 2.37
CA ILE A 356 -7.97 14.17 2.11
C ILE A 356 -8.39 14.46 0.66
N ILE A 357 -7.96 13.62 -0.30
CA ILE A 357 -8.39 13.74 -1.69
C ILE A 357 -9.89 13.48 -1.80
N PHE A 358 -10.43 12.47 -1.11
CA PHE A 358 -11.87 12.22 -1.12
C PHE A 358 -12.65 13.37 -0.50
N ALA A 359 -12.08 14.11 0.46
CA ALA A 359 -12.69 15.31 1.02
C ALA A 359 -12.71 16.51 0.05
N THR A 360 -11.93 16.49 -1.04
CA THR A 360 -12.03 17.52 -2.09
C THR A 360 -13.29 17.35 -2.94
N TYR A 361 -13.85 16.13 -3.05
CA TYR A 361 -15.07 15.91 -3.86
C TYR A 361 -16.30 16.64 -3.33
N PRO A 362 -16.63 16.64 -2.02
CA PRO A 362 -17.69 17.50 -1.47
C PRO A 362 -17.45 18.98 -1.72
N VAL A 363 -16.18 19.45 -1.67
CA VAL A 363 -15.83 20.86 -1.94
C VAL A 363 -16.12 21.20 -3.40
N MET A 364 -15.69 20.37 -4.34
CA MET A 364 -15.97 20.56 -5.77
C MET A 364 -17.46 20.42 -6.11
N ALA A 365 -18.18 19.59 -5.39
CA ALA A 365 -19.64 19.43 -5.52
C ALA A 365 -20.43 20.52 -4.80
N GLN A 366 -19.76 21.49 -4.15
CA GLN A 366 -20.34 22.60 -3.41
C GLN A 366 -21.40 22.15 -2.38
N VAL A 367 -21.11 21.05 -1.67
CA VAL A 367 -21.97 20.54 -0.60
C VAL A 367 -21.88 21.47 0.61
N ASP A 368 -23.01 21.69 1.28
CA ASP A 368 -23.03 22.47 2.52
C ASP A 368 -22.10 21.89 3.57
N GLY A 369 -21.22 22.74 4.15
CA GLY A 369 -20.23 22.33 5.13
C GLY A 369 -18.99 21.60 4.54
N ALA A 370 -18.81 21.60 3.22
CA ALA A 370 -17.70 20.89 2.57
C ALA A 370 -16.31 21.34 3.03
N SER A 371 -16.10 22.65 3.25
CA SER A 371 -14.82 23.17 3.79
C SER A 371 -14.53 22.63 5.19
N GLN A 372 -15.57 22.49 6.02
CA GLN A 372 -15.44 21.92 7.37
C GLN A 372 -15.14 20.42 7.30
N ILE A 373 -15.78 19.68 6.37
CA ILE A 373 -15.45 18.27 6.09
C ILE A 373 -13.97 18.17 5.72
N PHE A 374 -13.48 18.98 4.80
CA PHE A 374 -12.09 18.97 4.37
C PHE A 374 -11.13 19.20 5.55
N ASN A 375 -11.37 20.25 6.35
CA ASN A 375 -10.52 20.60 7.49
C ASN A 375 -10.52 19.52 8.58
N ILE A 376 -11.67 18.91 8.89
CA ILE A 376 -11.77 17.81 9.86
C ILE A 376 -11.01 16.57 9.34
N VAL A 377 -11.21 16.18 8.07
CA VAL A 377 -10.54 15.02 7.47
C VAL A 377 -9.03 15.21 7.47
N PHE A 378 -8.57 16.40 7.10
CA PHE A 378 -7.14 16.72 7.13
C PHE A 378 -6.56 16.57 8.54
N PHE A 379 -7.22 17.16 9.54
CA PHE A 379 -6.75 17.11 10.93
C PHE A 379 -6.77 15.68 11.49
N VAL A 380 -7.80 14.90 11.18
CA VAL A 380 -7.87 13.47 11.55
C VAL A 380 -6.73 12.68 10.91
N THR A 381 -6.41 12.95 9.64
CA THR A 381 -5.30 12.31 8.94
C THR A 381 -3.96 12.68 9.58
N LEU A 382 -3.76 13.95 9.93
CA LEU A 382 -2.56 14.42 10.62
C LEU A 382 -2.37 13.70 11.97
N ILE A 383 -3.43 13.64 12.80
CA ILE A 383 -3.43 12.91 14.07
C ILE A 383 -3.11 11.43 13.86
N SER A 384 -3.75 10.80 12.88
CA SER A 384 -3.56 9.38 12.57
C SER A 384 -2.12 9.07 12.18
N LEU A 385 -1.54 9.84 11.25
CA LEU A 385 -0.14 9.69 10.85
C LEU A 385 0.82 9.90 12.02
N LEU A 386 0.56 10.89 12.88
CA LEU A 386 1.40 11.19 14.03
C LEU A 386 1.31 10.09 15.09
N PHE A 387 0.12 9.82 15.62
CA PHE A 387 -0.05 8.91 16.76
C PHE A 387 0.01 7.44 16.36
N GLN A 388 -0.79 7.02 15.37
CA GLN A 388 -0.82 5.63 14.94
C GLN A 388 0.46 5.26 14.17
N GLY A 389 0.97 6.16 13.30
CA GLY A 389 2.20 5.94 12.55
C GLY A 389 3.40 5.73 13.45
N MET A 390 3.64 6.61 14.43
CA MET A 390 4.78 6.50 15.34
C MET A 390 4.67 5.31 16.31
N SER A 391 3.47 4.93 16.72
CA SER A 391 3.24 3.83 17.67
C SER A 391 3.15 2.44 17.02
N LEU A 392 3.05 2.36 15.70
CA LEU A 392 2.78 1.14 14.95
C LEU A 392 3.73 -0.02 15.31
N SER A 393 5.02 0.23 15.24
CA SER A 393 6.05 -0.79 15.51
C SER A 393 6.07 -1.22 16.98
N TRP A 394 5.80 -0.29 17.89
CA TRP A 394 5.68 -0.61 19.31
C TRP A 394 4.47 -1.51 19.57
N VAL A 395 3.32 -1.23 18.97
CA VAL A 395 2.11 -2.07 19.09
C VAL A 395 2.36 -3.47 18.50
N ALA A 396 3.00 -3.57 17.32
CA ALA A 396 3.33 -4.84 16.70
C ALA A 396 4.20 -5.71 17.62
N ARG A 397 5.24 -5.12 18.21
CA ARG A 397 6.14 -5.81 19.17
C ARG A 397 5.42 -6.20 20.46
N LYS A 398 4.62 -5.31 21.04
CA LYS A 398 3.86 -5.56 22.29
C LYS A 398 2.85 -6.70 22.13
N LEU A 399 2.23 -6.84 20.96
CA LEU A 399 1.31 -7.93 20.66
C LEU A 399 2.03 -9.25 20.30
N GLY A 400 3.35 -9.22 20.09
CA GLY A 400 4.14 -10.39 19.70
C GLY A 400 3.88 -10.85 18.26
N LEU A 401 3.48 -9.93 17.37
CA LEU A 401 3.14 -10.18 15.97
C LEU A 401 4.32 -9.90 15.02
N THR A 402 5.52 -9.69 15.58
CA THR A 402 6.72 -9.39 14.80
C THR A 402 7.54 -10.64 14.53
N GLU A 403 8.08 -10.74 13.33
CA GLU A 403 9.14 -11.66 12.94
C GLU A 403 10.33 -10.85 12.44
N PRO A 404 11.58 -11.33 12.63
CA PRO A 404 12.69 -10.74 11.92
C PRO A 404 12.42 -10.84 10.42
N LEU A 405 12.85 -9.81 9.66
CA LEU A 405 12.85 -9.94 8.21
C LEU A 405 13.70 -11.20 7.89
N PRO A 406 13.24 -12.06 6.97
CA PRO A 406 14.13 -13.09 6.45
C PRO A 406 15.38 -12.35 6.00
N GLU A 407 16.54 -12.81 6.47
CA GLU A 407 17.81 -12.29 5.97
C GLU A 407 17.66 -12.28 4.45
N LYS A 408 17.79 -11.08 3.85
CA LYS A 408 17.91 -11.04 2.40
C LYS A 408 19.05 -11.98 2.12
N GLU A 409 18.75 -13.12 1.48
CA GLU A 409 19.79 -13.88 0.85
C GLU A 409 20.54 -12.83 0.05
N ASP A 410 21.77 -12.49 0.52
CA ASP A 410 22.63 -11.55 -0.17
C ASP A 410 22.92 -12.21 -1.51
N ASN A 411 22.01 -12.03 -2.45
CA ASN A 411 22.17 -12.51 -3.81
C ASN A 411 23.47 -11.91 -4.29
N PHE A 412 24.56 -12.66 -4.32
CA PHE A 412 25.89 -12.38 -4.88
C PHE A 412 26.10 -10.94 -5.45
N GLY A 413 25.26 -9.95 -5.12
CA GLY A 413 25.20 -8.63 -5.73
C GLY A 413 24.77 -8.65 -7.20
N ILE A 414 24.34 -9.80 -7.72
CA ILE A 414 23.88 -9.98 -9.10
C ILE A 414 22.36 -9.96 -9.06
N GLU A 415 21.76 -8.91 -9.59
CA GLU A 415 20.32 -8.88 -9.82
C GLU A 415 19.99 -9.78 -11.00
N LEU A 416 19.53 -11.00 -10.70
CA LEU A 416 19.17 -11.99 -11.72
C LEU A 416 17.73 -11.74 -12.17
N THR A 417 17.49 -11.84 -13.47
CA THR A 417 16.13 -11.90 -14.02
C THR A 417 15.39 -13.13 -13.49
N GLU A 418 14.07 -13.04 -13.28
CA GLU A 418 13.25 -14.14 -12.71
C GLU A 418 13.46 -15.47 -13.48
N ASP A 419 13.68 -15.44 -14.79
CA ASP A 419 13.94 -16.62 -15.62
C ASP A 419 15.28 -17.28 -15.30
N VAL A 420 16.30 -16.50 -14.93
CA VAL A 420 17.63 -17.00 -14.55
C VAL A 420 17.68 -17.30 -13.06
N GLY A 421 16.98 -16.52 -12.23
CA GLY A 421 16.85 -16.74 -10.78
C GLY A 421 16.17 -18.06 -10.44
N SER A 422 15.28 -18.57 -11.30
CA SER A 422 14.63 -19.88 -11.10
C SER A 422 15.58 -21.06 -11.29
N THR A 423 16.68 -20.87 -12.02
CA THR A 423 17.71 -21.87 -12.30
C THR A 423 18.95 -21.72 -11.40
N LEU A 424 19.07 -20.61 -10.65
CA LEU A 424 20.18 -20.36 -9.76
C LEU A 424 19.77 -20.58 -8.32
N ARG A 425 20.63 -21.27 -7.56
CA ARG A 425 20.44 -21.56 -6.14
C ARG A 425 21.69 -21.19 -5.37
N GLU A 426 21.49 -20.54 -4.23
CA GLU A 426 22.55 -20.21 -3.28
C GLU A 426 22.54 -21.23 -2.14
N VAL A 427 23.71 -21.75 -1.80
CA VAL A 427 23.89 -22.68 -0.68
C VAL A 427 25.04 -22.18 0.19
N LEU A 428 24.78 -22.03 1.50
CA LEU A 428 25.81 -21.70 2.48
C LEU A 428 26.62 -22.97 2.82
N CYS A 429 27.93 -22.84 2.82
CA CYS A 429 28.85 -23.92 3.22
C CYS A 429 28.79 -24.09 4.75
N THR A 430 28.06 -25.10 5.20
CA THR A 430 27.92 -25.50 6.59
C THR A 430 28.95 -26.61 6.93
N GLU A 431 29.15 -26.91 8.24
CA GLU A 431 30.00 -28.01 8.67
C GLU A 431 29.57 -29.36 8.09
N GLU A 432 28.27 -29.56 7.91
CA GLU A 432 27.71 -30.78 7.31
C GLU A 432 28.11 -30.93 5.84
N LEU A 433 28.15 -29.82 5.07
CA LEU A 433 28.61 -29.85 3.70
C LEU A 433 30.08 -30.14 3.60
N LEU A 434 30.91 -29.59 4.50
CA LEU A 434 32.36 -29.83 4.58
C LEU A 434 32.71 -31.27 4.99
N GLN A 435 31.86 -31.94 5.76
CA GLN A 435 32.04 -33.38 6.08
C GLN A 435 31.86 -34.31 4.87
N ARG A 436 31.12 -33.86 3.83
CA ARG A 436 30.91 -34.63 2.59
C ARG A 436 32.05 -34.45 1.58
N GLY A 437 32.81 -33.38 1.67
CA GLY A 437 33.95 -33.09 0.84
C GLY A 437 34.45 -31.66 1.06
N ARG A 438 35.77 -31.51 1.14
CA ARG A 438 36.40 -30.17 1.27
C ARG A 438 36.65 -29.51 -0.06
N HIS A 439 36.60 -30.25 -1.16
CA HIS A 439 36.81 -29.69 -2.50
C HIS A 439 35.54 -29.81 -3.32
N ILE A 440 35.35 -28.87 -4.25
CA ILE A 440 34.15 -28.86 -5.12
C ILE A 440 33.98 -30.18 -5.87
N ARG A 441 35.06 -30.81 -6.33
CA ARG A 441 35.02 -32.10 -7.02
C ARG A 441 34.58 -33.26 -6.15
N GLU A 442 34.67 -33.11 -4.83
CA GLU A 442 34.31 -34.16 -3.86
C GLU A 442 32.82 -34.08 -3.48
N LEU A 443 32.21 -32.94 -3.74
CA LEU A 443 30.77 -32.76 -3.58
C LEU A 443 30.06 -33.58 -4.67
N SER A 444 29.35 -34.64 -4.25
CA SER A 444 28.52 -35.45 -5.15
C SER A 444 27.32 -34.62 -5.64
N LEU A 445 27.55 -33.68 -6.58
CA LEU A 445 26.50 -32.83 -7.14
C LEU A 445 25.67 -33.63 -8.15
N PRO A 446 24.35 -33.45 -8.20
CA PRO A 446 23.47 -34.05 -9.19
C PRO A 446 23.89 -33.70 -10.63
N GLU A 447 23.62 -34.60 -11.59
CA GLU A 447 23.84 -34.32 -13.01
C GLU A 447 23.12 -33.03 -13.44
N GLY A 448 23.81 -32.19 -14.22
CA GLY A 448 23.26 -30.89 -14.66
C GLY A 448 23.39 -29.75 -13.64
N THR A 449 24.10 -29.97 -12.52
CA THR A 449 24.37 -28.92 -11.55
C THR A 449 25.80 -28.39 -11.71
N LEU A 450 25.94 -27.06 -11.82
CA LEU A 450 27.22 -26.37 -11.96
C LEU A 450 27.39 -25.34 -10.86
N VAL A 451 28.52 -25.32 -10.16
CA VAL A 451 28.92 -24.20 -9.28
C VAL A 451 29.45 -23.08 -10.16
N ILE A 452 28.75 -21.93 -10.17
CA ILE A 452 29.12 -20.80 -11.03
C ILE A 452 30.08 -19.86 -10.31
N MET A 453 29.87 -19.60 -9.02
CA MET A 453 30.61 -18.63 -8.25
C MET A 453 30.61 -18.97 -6.76
N ILE A 454 31.67 -18.58 -6.08
CA ILE A 454 31.77 -18.69 -4.61
C ILE A 454 32.04 -17.31 -4.04
N LYS A 455 31.29 -16.94 -3.01
CA LYS A 455 31.51 -15.71 -2.24
C LYS A 455 32.11 -16.10 -0.89
N ARG A 456 33.32 -15.62 -0.62
CA ARG A 456 34.05 -15.79 0.63
C ARG A 456 34.28 -14.45 1.29
N GLY A 457 33.46 -14.12 2.30
CA GLY A 457 33.37 -12.74 2.81
C GLY A 457 32.97 -11.78 1.70
N ASP A 458 33.78 -10.78 1.41
CA ASP A 458 33.54 -9.79 0.35
C ASP A 458 34.20 -10.12 -1.00
N ARG A 459 34.85 -11.30 -1.12
CA ARG A 459 35.56 -11.68 -2.34
C ARG A 459 34.78 -12.72 -3.13
N TYR A 460 34.73 -12.50 -4.46
CA TYR A 460 34.17 -13.46 -5.41
C TYR A 460 35.27 -14.32 -5.99
N ILE A 461 35.09 -15.62 -5.95
CA ILE A 461 36.07 -16.64 -6.39
C ILE A 461 35.44 -17.43 -7.53
N VAL A 462 36.17 -17.56 -8.63
CA VAL A 462 35.80 -18.48 -9.72
C VAL A 462 36.03 -19.90 -9.27
N PRO A 463 35.04 -20.77 -9.21
CA PRO A 463 35.18 -22.13 -8.72
C PRO A 463 35.98 -22.98 -9.71
N ASN A 464 36.86 -23.81 -9.15
CA ASN A 464 37.47 -24.91 -9.86
C ASN A 464 37.40 -26.19 -9.00
N GLY A 465 37.51 -27.36 -9.60
CA GLY A 465 37.32 -28.63 -8.88
C GLY A 465 38.29 -28.85 -7.74
N SER A 466 39.43 -28.16 -7.72
CA SER A 466 40.47 -28.28 -6.66
C SER A 466 40.34 -27.19 -5.58
N LEU A 467 39.37 -26.30 -5.68
CA LEU A 467 39.18 -25.25 -4.69
C LEU A 467 38.68 -25.85 -3.36
N GLU A 468 39.40 -25.54 -2.29
CA GLU A 468 39.01 -25.92 -0.94
C GLU A 468 37.94 -24.98 -0.41
N LEU A 469 36.81 -25.55 0.01
CA LEU A 469 35.69 -24.85 0.60
C LEU A 469 35.95 -24.55 2.07
N MET A 470 35.53 -23.37 2.52
CA MET A 470 35.61 -22.94 3.90
C MET A 470 34.22 -22.77 4.52
N LEU A 471 34.15 -22.91 5.83
CA LEU A 471 32.92 -22.63 6.56
C LEU A 471 32.49 -21.17 6.32
N GLY A 472 31.22 -20.99 5.95
CA GLY A 472 30.68 -19.67 5.63
C GLY A 472 30.86 -19.22 4.17
N ASP A 473 31.49 -20.04 3.29
CA ASP A 473 31.46 -19.82 1.85
C ASP A 473 30.04 -19.91 1.34
N ARG A 474 29.67 -19.00 0.44
CA ARG A 474 28.38 -19.06 -0.25
C ARG A 474 28.61 -19.55 -1.69
N LEU A 475 27.97 -20.64 -2.06
CA LEU A 475 28.10 -21.24 -3.38
C LEU A 475 26.87 -20.92 -4.22
N LEU A 476 27.07 -20.40 -5.42
CA LEU A 476 26.02 -20.17 -6.41
C LEU A 476 25.99 -21.31 -7.39
N PHE A 477 24.91 -22.07 -7.40
CA PHE A 477 24.67 -23.20 -8.30
C PHE A 477 23.74 -22.82 -9.44
N MET A 478 24.02 -23.32 -10.62
CA MET A 478 23.08 -23.36 -11.73
C MET A 478 22.59 -24.80 -11.88
N GLN A 479 21.28 -24.97 -12.00
CA GLN A 479 20.66 -26.28 -12.21
C GLN A 479 19.69 -26.22 -13.39
N HIS A 480 19.79 -27.20 -14.28
CA HIS A 480 18.88 -27.34 -15.40
C HIS A 480 17.82 -28.41 -15.06
N GLY A 481 16.57 -27.96 -14.80
CA GLY A 481 15.39 -28.79 -14.94
C GLY A 481 15.02 -29.79 -13.87
N CYS A 482 15.10 -29.51 -12.53
CA CYS A 482 14.39 -30.34 -11.53
C CYS A 482 14.03 -29.61 -10.24
N GLN A 483 12.76 -29.67 -9.88
CA GLN A 483 12.19 -29.21 -8.57
C GLN A 483 12.64 -30.07 -7.37
N HIS A 484 13.33 -31.19 -7.57
CA HIS A 484 13.57 -32.25 -6.55
C HIS A 484 14.88 -32.10 -5.76
N PHE A 485 15.74 -31.13 -6.06
CA PHE A 485 17.09 -31.03 -5.45
C PHE A 485 17.08 -30.53 -4.01
N ILE A 486 16.22 -29.55 -3.68
CA ILE A 486 16.11 -29.02 -2.32
C ILE A 486 15.47 -30.07 -1.38
N GLU A 487 14.49 -30.82 -1.88
CA GLU A 487 13.90 -31.94 -1.12
C GLU A 487 14.92 -33.05 -0.89
N THR A 488 15.85 -33.29 -1.80
CA THR A 488 16.93 -34.31 -1.59
C THR A 488 18.03 -33.80 -0.68
N LEU A 489 18.40 -32.50 -0.72
CA LEU A 489 19.39 -31.89 0.19
C LEU A 489 18.78 -31.52 1.54
N LEU A 490 17.58 -31.00 1.59
CA LEU A 490 16.82 -30.66 2.80
C LEU A 490 16.04 -31.89 3.34
N GLY A 491 15.58 -32.79 2.49
CA GLY A 491 14.90 -34.02 2.90
C GLY A 491 15.79 -34.95 3.72
N ILE A 492 17.11 -34.94 3.46
CA ILE A 492 18.07 -35.64 4.30
C ILE A 492 18.29 -34.90 5.62
N CYS A 493 18.27 -33.56 5.64
CA CYS A 493 18.29 -32.74 6.86
C CYS A 493 17.00 -32.88 7.69
N ALA A 494 15.84 -32.92 7.05
CA ALA A 494 14.56 -33.16 7.73
C ALA A 494 14.44 -34.59 8.30
N ALA A 495 14.98 -35.59 7.62
CA ALA A 495 15.02 -36.96 8.12
C ALA A 495 15.94 -37.12 9.38
N ILE A 496 17.08 -36.40 9.38
CA ILE A 496 18.01 -36.41 10.55
C ILE A 496 17.40 -35.61 11.72
N ALA A 497 16.72 -34.48 11.45
CA ALA A 497 16.00 -33.71 12.49
C ALA A 497 14.81 -34.50 13.06
N PHE A 498 14.11 -35.30 12.24
CA PHE A 498 13.05 -36.21 12.70
C PHE A 498 13.57 -37.38 13.50
N GLU A 499 14.75 -37.93 13.16
CA GLU A 499 15.39 -39.02 13.91
C GLU A 499 15.98 -38.54 15.24
N GLN A 500 16.47 -37.32 15.32
CA GLN A 500 16.89 -36.69 16.58
C GLN A 500 15.73 -36.30 17.50
N ALA A 501 14.60 -35.82 16.92
CA ALA A 501 13.38 -35.51 17.69
C ALA A 501 12.64 -36.77 18.18
N ALA A 502 12.86 -37.93 17.55
CA ALA A 502 12.30 -39.21 17.99
C ALA A 502 13.14 -39.94 19.06
N ARG A 503 14.32 -39.40 19.42
CA ARG A 503 15.22 -39.92 20.47
C ARG A 503 15.26 -39.07 21.74
N ILE A 504 14.42 -38.03 21.82
CA ILE A 504 14.13 -37.24 23.02
C ILE A 504 12.65 -37.46 23.38
#